data_07f177b839765a17a3e79279915f1f4b
#
_entry.id   07f177b839765a17a3e79279915f1f4b
#
_cell.length_a   1.000
_cell.length_b   1.000
_cell.length_c   1.000
_cell.angle_alpha   90.00
_cell.angle_beta   90.00
_cell.angle_gamma   90.00
#
_symmetry.space_group_name_H-M   'P 1'
#
loop_
_entity.id
_entity.type
_entity.pdbx_description
1 polymer ?
#
loop_
_entity_poly.entity_id
_entity_poly.type
_entity_poly.pdbx_seq_one_letter_code
_entity_poly.pdbx_strand_id
1 'polypeptide(L)'
;MRILLIEDDQSTADSIEMMLRKAELNPYVTDSGEEGVELAKLYDYDLIILDLSLPDMDGYEVLRKLRLGRIETPTLILSGLDGTENKIKGFGCGADDYLTKPFNREELIARIHAIVRRSKGHAQSVIRTGKLAVNLDAKTVEVDGHPVHLTGKEYQMLELLSLRKGTTLTKEMFLNHLYGGMDEPEVKIIDVFICKLRKKLSVATGGETYIETVWGRGYVLRDPLSAEMAEGGSIA
;
A
#
# COMPACT_ATOMS: atom_id res chain seq x y z
N MET A 1 -1.85 4.52 0.74
CA MET A 1 -2.28 3.38 -0.12
C MET A 1 -3.49 3.80 -0.92
N ARG A 2 -3.50 3.49 -2.24
CA ARG A 2 -4.65 3.74 -3.14
C ARG A 2 -5.53 2.50 -3.21
N ILE A 3 -6.82 2.67 -2.96
CA ILE A 3 -7.81 1.60 -2.95
C ILE A 3 -8.84 1.88 -4.03
N LEU A 4 -9.09 0.93 -4.94
CA LEU A 4 -10.24 0.99 -5.83
C LEU A 4 -11.40 0.26 -5.17
N LEU A 5 -12.51 0.94 -4.95
CA LEU A 5 -13.76 0.39 -4.43
C LEU A 5 -14.77 0.29 -5.57
N ILE A 6 -15.23 -0.92 -5.87
CA ILE A 6 -16.25 -1.20 -6.87
C ILE A 6 -17.49 -1.69 -6.11
N GLU A 7 -18.48 -0.83 -5.94
CA GLU A 7 -19.67 -1.03 -5.10
C GLU A 7 -20.83 -0.18 -5.65
N ASP A 8 -21.95 -0.76 -5.98
CA ASP A 8 -23.10 -0.05 -6.57
C ASP A 8 -24.07 0.52 -5.54
N ASP A 9 -24.14 -0.06 -4.33
CA ASP A 9 -24.96 0.52 -3.26
C ASP A 9 -24.26 1.76 -2.68
N GLN A 10 -24.81 2.94 -3.00
CA GLN A 10 -24.24 4.24 -2.60
C GLN A 10 -24.04 4.35 -1.08
N SER A 11 -24.98 3.83 -0.27
CA SER A 11 -24.91 3.91 1.20
C SER A 11 -23.75 3.08 1.75
N THR A 12 -23.55 1.90 1.17
CA THR A 12 -22.44 1.00 1.50
C THR A 12 -21.12 1.62 1.02
N ALA A 13 -21.06 2.13 -0.21
CA ALA A 13 -19.90 2.79 -0.76
C ALA A 13 -19.43 3.99 0.08
N ASP A 14 -20.35 4.89 0.45
CA ASP A 14 -20.07 6.05 1.31
C ASP A 14 -19.54 5.63 2.68
N SER A 15 -20.14 4.59 3.27
CA SER A 15 -19.71 4.05 4.56
C SER A 15 -18.29 3.49 4.50
N ILE A 16 -17.98 2.70 3.46
CA ILE A 16 -16.65 2.12 3.25
C ILE A 16 -15.65 3.25 2.95
N GLU A 17 -15.98 4.18 2.07
CA GLU A 17 -15.13 5.32 1.75
C GLU A 17 -14.75 6.11 3.01
N MET A 18 -15.72 6.40 3.88
CA MET A 18 -15.47 7.08 5.14
C MET A 18 -14.55 6.26 6.07
N MET A 19 -14.72 4.93 6.13
CA MET A 19 -13.87 4.05 6.93
C MET A 19 -12.43 4.06 6.41
N LEU A 20 -12.25 4.01 5.09
CA LEU A 20 -10.95 4.03 4.43
C LEU A 20 -10.23 5.38 4.64
N ARG A 21 -10.94 6.50 4.44
CA ARG A 21 -10.37 7.84 4.66
C ARG A 21 -9.96 8.07 6.12
N LYS A 22 -10.75 7.60 7.10
CA LYS A 22 -10.39 7.64 8.53
C LYS A 22 -9.16 6.79 8.87
N ALA A 23 -8.86 5.78 8.06
CA ALA A 23 -7.65 4.96 8.18
C ALA A 23 -6.46 5.53 7.38
N GLU A 24 -6.59 6.76 6.82
CA GLU A 24 -5.60 7.43 5.96
C GLU A 24 -5.31 6.65 4.66
N LEU A 25 -6.28 5.90 4.16
CA LEU A 25 -6.27 5.28 2.85
C LEU A 25 -6.93 6.20 1.83
N ASN A 26 -6.51 6.10 0.57
CA ASN A 26 -7.01 6.92 -0.53
C ASN A 26 -7.97 6.10 -1.41
N PRO A 27 -9.29 6.08 -1.12
CA PRO A 27 -10.27 5.38 -1.95
C PRO A 27 -10.59 6.16 -3.23
N TYR A 28 -10.76 5.42 -4.31
CA TYR A 28 -11.47 5.81 -5.50
C TYR A 28 -12.68 4.88 -5.65
N VAL A 29 -13.87 5.44 -5.85
CA VAL A 29 -15.12 4.69 -5.84
C VAL A 29 -15.72 4.69 -7.24
N THR A 30 -16.22 3.54 -7.68
CA THR A 30 -17.07 3.38 -8.87
C THR A 30 -18.21 2.41 -8.58
N ASP A 31 -19.34 2.61 -9.22
CA ASP A 31 -20.55 1.78 -9.12
C ASP A 31 -20.67 0.74 -10.24
N SER A 32 -19.70 0.72 -11.18
CA SER A 32 -19.70 -0.13 -12.37
C SER A 32 -18.49 -1.06 -12.39
N GLY A 33 -18.76 -2.34 -12.65
CA GLY A 33 -17.71 -3.33 -12.87
C GLY A 33 -16.87 -3.05 -14.11
N GLU A 34 -17.50 -2.56 -15.20
CA GLU A 34 -16.79 -2.22 -16.43
C GLU A 34 -15.82 -1.05 -16.22
N GLU A 35 -16.29 0.03 -15.60
CA GLU A 35 -15.44 1.15 -15.24
C GLU A 35 -14.33 0.73 -14.29
N GLY A 36 -14.63 -0.13 -13.29
CA GLY A 36 -13.64 -0.67 -12.36
C GLY A 36 -12.50 -1.41 -13.07
N VAL A 37 -12.82 -2.21 -14.07
CA VAL A 37 -11.80 -2.89 -14.90
C VAL A 37 -10.95 -1.89 -15.68
N GLU A 38 -11.55 -0.87 -16.28
CA GLU A 38 -10.81 0.16 -17.03
C GLU A 38 -9.92 1.00 -16.12
N LEU A 39 -10.42 1.41 -14.96
CA LEU A 39 -9.63 2.14 -13.95
C LEU A 39 -8.43 1.33 -13.46
N ALA A 40 -8.61 0.02 -13.22
CA ALA A 40 -7.54 -0.85 -12.80
C ALA A 40 -6.47 -1.09 -13.89
N LYS A 41 -6.80 -0.89 -15.18
CA LYS A 41 -5.84 -0.90 -16.29
C LYS A 41 -5.06 0.42 -16.41
N LEU A 42 -5.73 1.54 -16.16
CA LEU A 42 -5.17 2.87 -16.36
C LEU A 42 -4.32 3.35 -15.19
N TYR A 43 -4.63 2.90 -13.97
CA TYR A 43 -4.01 3.40 -12.74
C TYR A 43 -3.52 2.28 -11.85
N ASP A 44 -2.42 2.54 -11.14
CA ASP A 44 -1.91 1.65 -10.10
C ASP A 44 -2.72 1.80 -8.82
N TYR A 45 -3.31 0.71 -8.36
CA TYR A 45 -3.93 0.57 -7.03
C TYR A 45 -3.16 -0.43 -6.18
N ASP A 46 -3.15 -0.22 -4.87
CA ASP A 46 -2.55 -1.16 -3.92
C ASP A 46 -3.48 -2.32 -3.61
N LEU A 47 -4.80 -2.10 -3.70
CA LEU A 47 -5.86 -3.09 -3.50
C LEU A 47 -7.13 -2.70 -4.24
N ILE A 48 -7.89 -3.70 -4.70
CA ILE A 48 -9.26 -3.56 -5.20
C ILE A 48 -10.19 -4.17 -4.14
N ILE A 49 -11.23 -3.42 -3.72
CA ILE A 49 -12.38 -3.94 -2.98
C ILE A 49 -13.52 -4.10 -3.98
N LEU A 50 -14.09 -5.29 -4.07
CA LEU A 50 -15.03 -5.66 -5.11
C LEU A 50 -16.30 -6.25 -4.53
N ASP A 51 -17.45 -5.61 -4.76
CA ASP A 51 -18.73 -6.30 -4.56
C ASP A 51 -19.00 -7.29 -5.72
N LEU A 52 -19.71 -8.36 -5.39
CA LEU A 52 -20.12 -9.37 -6.37
C LEU A 52 -21.43 -8.99 -7.09
N SER A 53 -22.29 -8.20 -6.45
CA SER A 53 -23.63 -7.89 -6.93
C SER A 53 -23.66 -6.51 -7.61
N LEU A 54 -23.02 -6.40 -8.78
CA LEU A 54 -23.00 -5.16 -9.55
C LEU A 54 -24.08 -5.16 -10.63
N PRO A 55 -24.60 -3.97 -11.06
CA PRO A 55 -25.72 -3.89 -12.00
C PRO A 55 -25.38 -4.27 -13.43
N ASP A 56 -24.11 -4.06 -13.82
CA ASP A 56 -23.61 -4.23 -15.20
C ASP A 56 -22.98 -5.59 -15.45
N MET A 57 -22.35 -6.20 -14.44
CA MET A 57 -21.75 -7.54 -14.54
C MET A 57 -21.56 -8.21 -13.19
N ASP A 58 -21.50 -9.56 -13.16
CA ASP A 58 -21.13 -10.33 -11.98
C ASP A 58 -19.69 -10.00 -11.54
N GLY A 59 -19.46 -9.69 -10.25
CA GLY A 59 -18.13 -9.37 -9.73
C GLY A 59 -17.09 -10.48 -9.94
N TYR A 60 -17.50 -11.75 -10.04
CA TYR A 60 -16.59 -12.80 -10.46
C TYR A 60 -16.11 -12.62 -11.93
N GLU A 61 -16.95 -12.03 -12.79
CA GLU A 61 -16.56 -11.69 -14.14
C GLU A 61 -15.58 -10.51 -14.17
N VAL A 62 -15.82 -9.49 -13.35
CA VAL A 62 -14.85 -8.39 -13.12
C VAL A 62 -13.49 -8.98 -12.78
N LEU A 63 -13.43 -9.87 -11.77
CA LEU A 63 -12.18 -10.46 -11.30
C LEU A 63 -11.49 -11.28 -12.42
N ARG A 64 -12.25 -12.07 -13.19
CA ARG A 64 -11.67 -12.79 -14.34
C ARG A 64 -11.12 -11.84 -15.40
N LYS A 65 -11.83 -10.74 -15.73
CA LYS A 65 -11.36 -9.73 -16.69
C LYS A 65 -10.06 -9.08 -16.21
N LEU A 66 -9.95 -8.76 -14.92
CA LEU A 66 -8.72 -8.24 -14.32
C LEU A 66 -7.55 -9.22 -14.52
N ARG A 67 -7.73 -10.50 -14.17
CA ARG A 67 -6.67 -11.52 -14.28
C ARG A 67 -6.32 -11.84 -15.74
N LEU A 68 -7.29 -11.89 -16.65
CA LEU A 68 -7.03 -12.03 -18.10
C LEU A 68 -6.26 -10.82 -18.66
N GLY A 69 -6.53 -9.61 -18.13
CA GLY A 69 -5.78 -8.40 -18.43
C GLY A 69 -4.40 -8.32 -17.77
N ARG A 70 -3.96 -9.38 -17.08
CA ARG A 70 -2.69 -9.44 -16.31
C ARG A 70 -2.59 -8.36 -15.22
N ILE A 71 -3.73 -7.94 -14.68
CA ILE A 71 -3.78 -7.05 -13.54
C ILE A 71 -3.64 -7.91 -12.29
N GLU A 72 -2.48 -7.79 -11.63
CA GLU A 72 -2.12 -8.55 -10.42
C GLU A 72 -2.46 -7.81 -9.13
N THR A 73 -3.14 -6.65 -9.24
CA THR A 73 -3.59 -5.89 -8.06
C THR A 73 -4.40 -6.82 -7.16
N PRO A 74 -4.01 -6.96 -5.87
CA PRO A 74 -4.71 -7.85 -4.97
C PRO A 74 -6.16 -7.40 -4.80
N THR A 75 -7.06 -8.36 -4.68
CA THR A 75 -8.51 -8.11 -4.66
C THR A 75 -9.14 -8.73 -3.43
N LEU A 76 -9.81 -7.90 -2.63
CA LEU A 76 -10.69 -8.31 -1.52
C LEU A 76 -12.13 -8.30 -2.01
N ILE A 77 -12.78 -9.45 -2.05
CA ILE A 77 -14.22 -9.53 -2.28
C ILE A 77 -14.94 -9.12 -1.01
N LEU A 78 -15.94 -8.24 -1.18
CA LEU A 78 -16.81 -7.78 -0.10
C LEU A 78 -18.27 -7.98 -0.52
N SER A 79 -18.95 -9.00 0.02
CA SER A 79 -20.27 -9.40 -0.49
C SER A 79 -21.21 -9.87 0.61
N GLY A 80 -22.52 -9.74 0.38
CA GLY A 80 -23.58 -10.34 1.21
C GLY A 80 -23.70 -11.87 1.06
N LEU A 81 -23.01 -12.47 0.10
CA LEU A 81 -23.04 -13.91 -0.14
C LEU A 81 -22.05 -14.62 0.80
N ASP A 82 -22.56 -15.29 1.85
CA ASP A 82 -21.75 -15.90 2.90
C ASP A 82 -21.46 -17.42 2.70
N GLY A 83 -22.07 -18.04 1.70
CA GLY A 83 -21.90 -19.47 1.41
C GLY A 83 -20.45 -19.87 1.11
N THR A 84 -20.04 -21.06 1.62
CA THR A 84 -18.70 -21.62 1.37
C THR A 84 -18.40 -21.75 -0.12
N GLU A 85 -19.39 -22.10 -0.94
CA GLU A 85 -19.27 -22.22 -2.39
C GLU A 85 -18.89 -20.89 -3.06
N ASN A 86 -19.48 -19.77 -2.60
CA ASN A 86 -19.18 -18.44 -3.09
C ASN A 86 -17.73 -18.04 -2.78
N LYS A 87 -17.25 -18.37 -1.57
CA LYS A 87 -15.87 -18.11 -1.16
C LYS A 87 -14.89 -18.93 -2.00
N ILE A 88 -15.15 -20.23 -2.18
CA ILE A 88 -14.33 -21.13 -3.04
C ILE A 88 -14.30 -20.59 -4.47
N LYS A 89 -15.46 -20.19 -5.02
CA LYS A 89 -15.54 -19.60 -6.37
C LYS A 89 -14.71 -18.29 -6.46
N GLY A 90 -14.79 -17.41 -5.46
CA GLY A 90 -14.01 -16.17 -5.39
C GLY A 90 -12.51 -16.43 -5.43
N PHE A 91 -12.01 -17.32 -4.57
CA PHE A 91 -10.60 -17.72 -4.58
C PHE A 91 -10.19 -18.38 -5.89
N GLY A 92 -11.07 -19.24 -6.46
CA GLY A 92 -10.84 -19.86 -7.77
C GLY A 92 -10.77 -18.88 -8.93
N CYS A 93 -11.41 -17.71 -8.81
CA CYS A 93 -11.30 -16.60 -9.78
C CYS A 93 -10.08 -15.71 -9.54
N GLY A 94 -9.33 -15.91 -8.45
CA GLY A 94 -8.10 -15.17 -8.14
C GLY A 94 -8.27 -14.02 -7.14
N ALA A 95 -9.28 -14.10 -6.24
CA ALA A 95 -9.37 -13.20 -5.09
C ALA A 95 -8.29 -13.54 -4.04
N ASP A 96 -7.77 -12.53 -3.35
CA ASP A 96 -6.77 -12.66 -2.30
C ASP A 96 -7.39 -12.86 -0.92
N ASP A 97 -8.63 -12.37 -0.72
CA ASP A 97 -9.42 -12.58 0.49
C ASP A 97 -10.91 -12.36 0.20
N TYR A 98 -11.75 -12.75 1.16
CA TYR A 98 -13.20 -12.65 1.09
C TYR A 98 -13.76 -12.22 2.44
N LEU A 99 -14.51 -11.11 2.46
CA LEU A 99 -15.17 -10.59 3.66
C LEU A 99 -16.67 -10.49 3.43
N THR A 100 -17.47 -11.07 4.34
CA THR A 100 -18.92 -11.04 4.25
C THR A 100 -19.52 -9.78 4.87
N LYS A 101 -20.54 -9.21 4.22
CA LYS A 101 -21.40 -8.17 4.80
C LYS A 101 -22.44 -8.81 5.75
N PRO A 102 -22.74 -8.25 6.94
CA PRO A 102 -22.12 -7.06 7.51
C PRO A 102 -20.74 -7.35 8.10
N PHE A 103 -19.85 -6.37 8.07
CA PHE A 103 -18.47 -6.48 8.57
C PHE A 103 -18.14 -5.36 9.57
N ASN A 104 -17.09 -5.57 10.30
CA ASN A 104 -16.56 -4.62 11.26
C ASN A 104 -15.45 -3.79 10.57
N ARG A 105 -15.38 -2.48 10.91
CA ARG A 105 -14.38 -1.56 10.35
C ARG A 105 -12.95 -2.04 10.60
N GLU A 106 -12.67 -2.45 11.83
CA GLU A 106 -11.34 -2.89 12.25
C GLU A 106 -10.92 -4.14 11.47
N GLU A 107 -11.86 -5.06 11.21
CA GLU A 107 -11.61 -6.25 10.40
C GLU A 107 -11.29 -5.89 8.94
N LEU A 108 -12.10 -5.01 8.32
CA LEU A 108 -11.84 -4.55 6.95
C LEU A 108 -10.45 -3.95 6.82
N ILE A 109 -10.07 -3.03 7.70
CA ILE A 109 -8.78 -2.35 7.66
C ILE A 109 -7.63 -3.34 7.91
N ALA A 110 -7.76 -4.24 8.88
CA ALA A 110 -6.74 -5.26 9.15
C ALA A 110 -6.51 -6.18 7.94
N ARG A 111 -7.58 -6.61 7.25
CA ARG A 111 -7.49 -7.43 6.04
C ARG A 111 -6.79 -6.67 4.90
N ILE A 112 -7.17 -5.42 4.66
CA ILE A 112 -6.52 -4.57 3.64
C ILE A 112 -5.01 -4.52 3.87
N HIS A 113 -4.56 -4.18 5.08
CA HIS A 113 -3.15 -4.12 5.41
C HIS A 113 -2.45 -5.48 5.24
N ALA A 114 -3.08 -6.56 5.69
CA ALA A 114 -2.53 -7.91 5.56
C ALA A 114 -2.39 -8.34 4.10
N ILE A 115 -3.37 -8.06 3.25
CA ILE A 115 -3.36 -8.40 1.83
C ILE A 115 -2.26 -7.61 1.10
N VAL A 116 -2.23 -6.28 1.27
CA VAL A 116 -1.21 -5.43 0.62
C VAL A 116 0.20 -5.80 1.08
N ARG A 117 0.40 -6.05 2.36
CA ARG A 117 1.68 -6.52 2.90
C ARG A 117 2.13 -7.83 2.24
N ARG A 118 1.25 -8.84 2.16
CA ARG A 118 1.56 -10.14 1.54
C ARG A 118 1.85 -10.01 0.05
N SER A 119 1.11 -9.18 -0.68
CA SER A 119 1.34 -8.94 -2.12
C SER A 119 2.72 -8.30 -2.40
N LYS A 120 3.33 -7.63 -1.41
CA LYS A 120 4.69 -7.09 -1.49
C LYS A 120 5.76 -8.04 -0.93
N GLY A 121 5.41 -9.30 -0.64
CA GLY A 121 6.34 -10.34 -0.18
C GLY A 121 6.65 -10.33 1.32
N HIS A 122 5.89 -9.57 2.13
CA HIS A 122 6.13 -9.48 3.57
C HIS A 122 5.13 -10.33 4.37
N ALA A 123 5.60 -11.42 4.99
CA ALA A 123 4.78 -12.27 5.84
C ALA A 123 4.46 -11.62 7.20
N GLN A 124 5.39 -10.86 7.77
CA GLN A 124 5.28 -10.22 9.08
C GLN A 124 4.91 -8.75 8.98
N SER A 125 4.20 -8.22 9.98
CA SER A 125 3.83 -6.80 10.05
C SER A 125 5.00 -5.87 10.38
N VAL A 126 6.10 -6.41 10.91
CA VAL A 126 7.31 -5.65 11.18
C VAL A 126 8.33 -5.89 10.08
N ILE A 127 8.62 -4.85 9.30
CA ILE A 127 9.66 -4.87 8.26
C ILE A 127 10.95 -4.33 8.86
N ARG A 128 12.03 -5.12 8.74
CA ARG A 128 13.35 -4.73 9.23
C ARG A 128 14.30 -4.37 8.10
N THR A 129 15.05 -3.29 8.31
CA THR A 129 16.12 -2.85 7.43
C THR A 129 17.28 -2.43 8.34
N GLY A 130 18.33 -3.23 8.46
CA GLY A 130 19.37 -3.02 9.47
C GLY A 130 18.76 -2.88 10.88
N LYS A 131 19.06 -1.78 11.57
CA LYS A 131 18.53 -1.44 12.90
C LYS A 131 17.10 -0.88 12.87
N LEU A 132 16.64 -0.44 11.69
CA LEU A 132 15.31 0.15 11.49
C LEU A 132 14.25 -0.95 11.49
N ALA A 133 13.20 -0.79 12.31
CA ALA A 133 12.02 -1.63 12.34
C ALA A 133 10.76 -0.77 12.11
N VAL A 134 10.00 -1.09 11.08
CA VAL A 134 8.72 -0.42 10.75
C VAL A 134 7.58 -1.39 11.00
N ASN A 135 6.74 -1.10 11.99
CA ASN A 135 5.57 -1.88 12.30
C ASN A 135 4.36 -1.30 11.56
N LEU A 136 3.87 -2.05 10.57
CA LEU A 136 2.78 -1.62 9.70
C LEU A 136 1.42 -1.63 10.41
N ASP A 137 1.20 -2.57 11.34
CA ASP A 137 -0.07 -2.69 12.06
C ASP A 137 -0.20 -1.61 13.14
N ALA A 138 0.86 -1.41 13.92
CA ALA A 138 0.90 -0.38 14.98
C ALA A 138 1.21 1.03 14.45
N LYS A 139 1.63 1.15 13.18
CA LYS A 139 2.12 2.42 12.57
C LYS A 139 3.24 3.07 13.38
N THR A 140 4.16 2.25 13.91
CA THR A 140 5.31 2.71 14.70
C THR A 140 6.63 2.42 14.00
N VAL A 141 7.63 3.20 14.37
CA VAL A 141 9.00 3.07 13.86
C VAL A 141 9.96 3.02 15.04
N GLU A 142 10.89 2.09 14.99
CA GLU A 142 11.93 1.91 16.01
C GLU A 142 13.30 1.77 15.33
N VAL A 143 14.33 2.21 16.05
CA VAL A 143 15.74 1.95 15.72
C VAL A 143 16.40 1.35 16.95
N ASP A 144 16.93 0.14 16.83
CA ASP A 144 17.48 -0.64 17.96
C ASP A 144 16.53 -0.72 19.16
N GLY A 145 15.21 -0.85 18.90
CA GLY A 145 14.18 -0.92 19.94
C GLY A 145 13.77 0.44 20.54
N HIS A 146 14.35 1.54 20.09
CA HIS A 146 14.00 2.89 20.54
C HIS A 146 13.03 3.55 19.56
N PRO A 147 11.90 4.12 20.02
CA PRO A 147 10.90 4.69 19.16
C PRO A 147 11.41 5.96 18.44
N VAL A 148 11.06 6.08 17.15
CA VAL A 148 11.34 7.24 16.34
C VAL A 148 10.01 7.94 16.00
N HIS A 149 9.84 9.17 16.46
CA HIS A 149 8.60 9.93 16.24
C HIS A 149 8.56 10.55 14.83
N LEU A 150 7.66 10.02 14.00
CA LEU A 150 7.37 10.52 12.66
C LEU A 150 5.98 11.18 12.63
N THR A 151 5.82 12.18 11.76
CA THR A 151 4.49 12.68 11.40
C THR A 151 3.79 11.66 10.48
N GLY A 152 2.46 11.75 10.34
CA GLY A 152 1.70 10.81 9.50
C GLY A 152 2.25 10.70 8.07
N LYS A 153 2.58 11.83 7.42
CA LYS A 153 3.15 11.81 6.06
C LYS A 153 4.57 11.22 6.00
N GLU A 154 5.41 11.50 7.00
CA GLU A 154 6.75 10.89 7.10
C GLU A 154 6.65 9.37 7.31
N TYR A 155 5.69 8.93 8.15
CA TYR A 155 5.43 7.50 8.35
C TYR A 155 4.97 6.84 7.05
N GLN A 156 3.96 7.40 6.35
CA GLN A 156 3.45 6.87 5.08
C GLN A 156 4.55 6.74 4.01
N MET A 157 5.49 7.69 3.96
CA MET A 157 6.64 7.59 3.06
C MET A 157 7.58 6.46 3.43
N LEU A 158 7.88 6.30 4.72
CA LEU A 158 8.75 5.23 5.20
C LEU A 158 8.07 3.86 5.07
N GLU A 159 6.77 3.78 5.30
CA GLU A 159 5.95 2.60 5.05
C GLU A 159 6.06 2.14 3.59
N LEU A 160 5.84 3.06 2.64
CA LEU A 160 5.95 2.77 1.20
C LEU A 160 7.36 2.29 0.82
N LEU A 161 8.39 2.96 1.31
CA LEU A 161 9.79 2.59 1.11
C LEU A 161 10.08 1.20 1.67
N SER A 162 9.56 0.89 2.86
CA SER A 162 9.77 -0.39 3.54
C SER A 162 9.07 -1.54 2.82
N LEU A 163 7.81 -1.33 2.41
CA LEU A 163 7.04 -2.30 1.62
C LEU A 163 7.72 -2.62 0.27
N ARG A 164 8.46 -1.67 -0.30
CA ARG A 164 9.18 -1.79 -1.58
C ARG A 164 10.69 -1.68 -1.39
N LYS A 165 11.22 -2.24 -0.29
CA LYS A 165 12.65 -2.24 0.02
C LYS A 165 13.48 -2.69 -1.19
N GLY A 166 14.55 -1.95 -1.49
CA GLY A 166 15.44 -2.23 -2.62
C GLY A 166 14.93 -1.74 -3.98
N THR A 167 13.67 -1.30 -4.07
CA THR A 167 13.09 -0.75 -5.30
C THR A 167 13.19 0.78 -5.30
N THR A 168 13.62 1.35 -6.42
CA THR A 168 13.62 2.82 -6.60
C THR A 168 12.19 3.31 -6.83
N LEU A 169 11.73 4.22 -5.98
CA LEU A 169 10.42 4.86 -6.06
C LEU A 169 10.55 6.25 -6.63
N THR A 170 9.75 6.57 -7.64
CA THR A 170 9.71 7.92 -8.22
C THR A 170 8.95 8.88 -7.31
N LYS A 171 9.13 10.19 -7.51
CA LYS A 171 8.42 11.20 -6.71
C LYS A 171 6.90 11.15 -6.94
N GLU A 172 6.49 10.82 -8.15
CA GLU A 172 5.09 10.63 -8.51
C GLU A 172 4.47 9.44 -7.76
N MET A 173 5.22 8.34 -7.58
CA MET A 173 4.75 7.20 -6.76
C MET A 173 4.51 7.61 -5.30
N PHE A 174 5.37 8.47 -4.73
CA PHE A 174 5.13 9.02 -3.39
C PHE A 174 3.91 9.95 -3.35
N LEU A 175 3.75 10.85 -4.32
CA LEU A 175 2.57 11.72 -4.39
C LEU A 175 1.29 10.92 -4.48
N ASN A 176 1.22 9.98 -5.41
CA ASN A 176 0.08 9.08 -5.56
C ASN A 176 -0.24 8.33 -4.26
N HIS A 177 0.78 7.85 -3.55
CA HIS A 177 0.59 7.16 -2.26
C HIS A 177 0.05 8.09 -1.17
N LEU A 178 0.58 9.32 -1.08
CA LEU A 178 0.24 10.28 -0.03
C LEU A 178 -1.07 11.05 -0.27
N TYR A 179 -1.43 11.28 -1.54
CA TYR A 179 -2.54 12.18 -1.91
C TYR A 179 -3.59 11.52 -2.82
N GLY A 180 -3.30 10.36 -3.42
CA GLY A 180 -4.28 9.59 -4.20
C GLY A 180 -4.61 10.17 -5.58
N GLY A 181 -3.82 11.11 -6.09
CA GLY A 181 -4.04 11.73 -7.41
C GLY A 181 -4.99 12.92 -7.38
N MET A 182 -5.46 13.35 -6.20
CA MET A 182 -6.33 14.52 -6.05
C MET A 182 -5.65 15.57 -5.18
N ASP A 183 -5.78 16.86 -5.55
CA ASP A 183 -5.20 18.00 -4.82
C ASP A 183 -3.71 17.82 -4.46
N GLU A 184 -2.94 17.28 -5.41
CA GLU A 184 -1.53 17.01 -5.21
C GLU A 184 -0.72 18.31 -5.14
N PRO A 185 0.12 18.46 -4.11
CA PRO A 185 1.07 19.56 -4.06
C PRO A 185 2.16 19.39 -5.13
N GLU A 186 2.98 20.42 -5.31
CA GLU A 186 4.14 20.29 -6.22
C GLU A 186 5.04 19.09 -5.84
N VAL A 187 5.56 18.41 -6.86
CA VAL A 187 6.44 17.23 -6.73
C VAL A 187 7.62 17.46 -5.78
N LYS A 188 8.10 18.71 -5.68
CA LYS A 188 9.19 19.12 -4.77
C LYS A 188 8.91 18.88 -3.30
N ILE A 189 7.64 18.76 -2.88
CA ILE A 189 7.29 18.48 -1.47
C ILE A 189 7.90 17.14 -1.01
N ILE A 190 8.05 16.19 -1.92
CA ILE A 190 8.64 14.88 -1.61
C ILE A 190 10.08 15.03 -1.15
N ASP A 191 10.86 15.92 -1.77
CA ASP A 191 12.25 16.19 -1.38
C ASP A 191 12.32 16.72 0.06
N VAL A 192 11.36 17.57 0.44
CA VAL A 192 11.26 18.13 1.80
C VAL A 192 10.97 17.02 2.82
N PHE A 193 10.02 16.14 2.51
CA PHE A 193 9.71 15.00 3.41
C PHE A 193 10.89 14.02 3.51
N ILE A 194 11.54 13.69 2.40
CA ILE A 194 12.74 12.83 2.41
C ILE A 194 13.85 13.45 3.24
N CYS A 195 14.09 14.76 3.11
CA CYS A 195 15.10 15.46 3.90
C CYS A 195 14.81 15.37 5.41
N LYS A 196 13.55 15.64 5.81
CA LYS A 196 13.11 15.52 7.21
C LYS A 196 13.24 14.09 7.74
N LEU A 197 12.81 13.11 6.94
CA LEU A 197 12.87 11.69 7.31
C LEU A 197 14.33 11.23 7.47
N ARG A 198 15.20 11.56 6.52
CA ARG A 198 16.65 11.28 6.63
C ARG A 198 17.26 11.86 7.89
N LYS A 199 16.93 13.12 8.22
CA LYS A 199 17.44 13.78 9.44
C LYS A 199 17.02 13.02 10.69
N LYS A 200 15.75 12.62 10.80
CA LYS A 200 15.25 11.87 11.95
C LYS A 200 15.89 10.49 12.07
N LEU A 201 15.99 9.76 10.97
CA LEU A 201 16.63 8.45 10.94
C LEU A 201 18.11 8.55 11.26
N SER A 202 18.84 9.50 10.69
CA SER A 202 20.26 9.72 10.96
C SER A 202 20.54 9.99 12.44
N VAL A 203 19.71 10.81 13.10
CA VAL A 203 19.83 11.05 14.56
C VAL A 203 19.61 9.76 15.34
N ALA A 204 18.60 8.97 14.98
CA ALA A 204 18.26 7.75 15.69
C ALA A 204 19.28 6.61 15.47
N THR A 205 19.92 6.57 14.30
CA THR A 205 20.85 5.48 13.91
C THR A 205 22.32 5.82 14.15
N GLY A 206 22.64 7.02 14.67
CA GLY A 206 24.02 7.45 14.84
C GLY A 206 24.72 7.83 13.54
N GLY A 207 24.00 8.29 12.52
CA GLY A 207 24.54 8.80 11.26
C GLY A 207 24.41 7.85 10.06
N GLU A 208 23.84 6.64 10.25
CA GLU A 208 23.63 5.70 9.14
C GLU A 208 22.64 6.22 8.10
N THR A 209 22.91 5.93 6.81
CA THR A 209 22.05 6.33 5.69
C THR A 209 21.26 5.12 5.18
N TYR A 210 19.93 5.19 5.32
CA TYR A 210 18.99 4.15 4.88
C TYR A 210 18.29 4.50 3.56
N ILE A 211 18.05 5.80 3.32
CA ILE A 211 17.35 6.27 2.13
C ILE A 211 18.37 6.89 1.18
N GLU A 212 18.59 6.23 0.06
CA GLU A 212 19.51 6.72 -0.99
C GLU A 212 18.74 7.50 -2.06
N THR A 213 19.45 8.44 -2.72
CA THR A 213 18.97 9.12 -3.92
C THR A 213 19.46 8.39 -5.15
N VAL A 214 18.56 7.98 -6.03
CA VAL A 214 18.89 7.51 -7.37
C VAL A 214 18.65 8.68 -8.32
N TRP A 215 19.74 9.33 -8.74
CA TRP A 215 19.70 10.56 -9.53
C TRP A 215 18.83 10.42 -10.78
N GLY A 216 17.94 11.37 -10.98
CA GLY A 216 16.97 11.39 -12.07
C GLY A 216 15.83 10.36 -11.97
N ARG A 217 15.81 9.50 -10.94
CA ARG A 217 14.82 8.42 -10.80
C ARG A 217 14.00 8.46 -9.52
N GLY A 218 14.57 8.90 -8.39
CA GLY A 218 13.86 8.96 -7.11
C GLY A 218 14.65 8.47 -5.92
N TYR A 219 14.01 7.71 -5.02
CA TYR A 219 14.55 7.29 -3.74
C TYR A 219 14.39 5.79 -3.52
N VAL A 220 15.32 5.19 -2.77
CA VAL A 220 15.29 3.76 -2.43
C VAL A 220 15.70 3.56 -0.98
N LEU A 221 15.04 2.63 -0.28
CA LEU A 221 15.43 2.17 1.04
C LEU A 221 16.34 0.94 0.91
N ARG A 222 17.51 0.97 1.56
CA ARG A 222 18.46 -0.13 1.59
C ARG A 222 19.02 -0.34 2.99
N ASP A 223 19.56 -1.53 3.24
CA ASP A 223 20.39 -1.75 4.41
C ASP A 223 21.60 -0.80 4.33
N PRO A 224 21.98 -0.11 5.43
CA PRO A 224 23.15 0.73 5.43
C PRO A 224 24.37 -0.15 5.16
N LEU A 225 25.30 0.37 4.36
CA LEU A 225 26.60 -0.29 4.16
C LEU A 225 27.27 -0.41 5.52
N SER A 226 27.62 -1.62 5.93
CA SER A 226 28.45 -1.84 7.12
C SER A 226 29.79 -1.12 6.88
N ALA A 227 30.28 -0.41 7.90
CA ALA A 227 31.52 0.36 7.82
C ALA A 227 32.75 -0.49 7.37
N GLU A 228 32.67 -1.81 7.49
CA GLU A 228 33.69 -2.76 7.03
C GLU A 228 33.86 -2.88 5.50
N MET A 229 32.84 -2.47 4.70
CA MET A 229 32.96 -2.47 3.22
C MET A 229 33.44 -1.13 2.65
N ALA A 230 33.53 -0.08 3.43
CA ALA A 230 33.97 1.23 2.97
C ALA A 230 35.51 1.34 2.89
N GLU A 231 36.28 0.48 3.57
CA GLU A 231 37.73 0.50 3.57
C GLU A 231 38.39 -0.41 2.51
N GLY A 232 37.60 -1.24 1.79
CA GLY A 232 38.13 -2.20 0.81
C GLY A 232 38.25 -1.69 -0.64
N GLY A 233 37.92 -0.44 -0.92
CA GLY A 233 37.82 0.11 -2.29
C GLY A 233 38.96 1.01 -2.75
N SER A 234 40.13 0.96 -2.12
CA SER A 234 41.31 1.75 -2.60
C SER A 234 42.57 0.89 -2.71
N ILE A 235 42.64 0.04 -3.69
CA ILE A 235 43.94 -0.45 -4.21
C ILE A 235 43.80 -0.75 -5.72
N ALA A 236 44.62 -0.07 -6.48
CA ALA A 236 45.10 -0.20 -7.85
C ALA A 236 44.26 0.43 -8.95
#